data_06f62ceb3c361688667d8bd5b8d43a8e
#
_entry.id   06f62ceb3c361688667d8bd5b8d43a8e
#
_cell.length_a   1.000
_cell.length_b   1.000
_cell.length_c   1.000
_cell.angle_alpha   90.00
_cell.angle_beta   90.00
_cell.angle_gamma   90.00
#
_symmetry.space_group_name_H-M   'P 1'
#
loop_
_entity.id
_entity.type
_entity.pdbx_description
1 polymer ?
#
loop_
_entity_poly.entity_id
_entity_poly.type
_entity_poly.pdbx_seq_one_letter_code
_entity_poly.pdbx_strand_id
1 'polypeptide(L)'
;MLNNILYASDLGLFGPYILEHVCELANKHNARVTVIHAVEPVSVFAGALLETYVPKEDKAALRLHGYEAVMTTIRARVRQAFEEDFIDRKEAQACIQDVLVLDGEACEVILETARAIDADLIVMGTHGNQSDNSTAIGSVASKVLQLSHIPIYLVPTTAVGARTAQEQLKKTRI
;
A
#
# COMPACT_ATOMS: atom_id res chain seq x y z
N MET A 1 17.32 3.72 16.44
CA MET A 1 17.99 3.77 15.12
C MET A 1 16.97 3.21 14.16
N LEU A 2 16.72 3.81 13.00
CA LEU A 2 15.76 3.25 12.03
C LEU A 2 16.47 2.13 11.25
N ASN A 3 16.00 0.89 11.39
CA ASN A 3 16.55 -0.27 10.68
C ASN A 3 15.52 -0.88 9.73
N ASN A 4 14.23 -0.91 10.14
CA ASN A 4 13.15 -1.49 9.38
C ASN A 4 12.03 -0.45 9.20
N ILE A 5 11.72 -0.12 7.97
CA ILE A 5 10.65 0.81 7.59
C ILE A 5 9.55 -0.01 6.91
N LEU A 6 8.30 0.11 7.38
CA LEU A 6 7.14 -0.38 6.67
C LEU A 6 6.54 0.74 5.84
N TYR A 7 6.47 0.58 4.53
CA TYR A 7 5.75 1.49 3.65
C TYR A 7 4.38 0.91 3.28
N ALA A 8 3.32 1.53 3.78
CA ALA A 8 1.95 1.16 3.42
C ALA A 8 1.50 1.91 2.16
N SER A 9 1.33 1.18 1.07
CA SER A 9 0.97 1.71 -0.25
C SER A 9 -0.44 1.29 -0.65
N ASP A 10 -1.22 2.26 -1.15
CA ASP A 10 -2.52 2.03 -1.79
C ASP A 10 -2.42 1.84 -3.31
N LEU A 11 -1.20 1.85 -3.86
CA LEU A 11 -0.92 1.83 -5.31
C LEU A 11 -1.54 3.02 -6.05
N GLY A 12 -1.82 4.10 -5.33
CA GLY A 12 -2.42 5.30 -5.88
C GLY A 12 -1.44 6.18 -6.64
N LEU A 13 -1.99 7.23 -7.26
CA LEU A 13 -1.25 8.21 -8.05
C LEU A 13 -0.07 8.86 -7.31
N PHE A 14 -0.13 8.91 -5.97
CA PHE A 14 0.93 9.49 -5.13
C PHE A 14 2.00 8.48 -4.71
N GLY A 15 1.87 7.21 -5.08
CA GLY A 15 2.83 6.15 -4.75
C GLY A 15 4.28 6.54 -5.04
N PRO A 16 4.62 6.99 -6.25
CA PRO A 16 5.98 7.40 -6.59
C PRO A 16 6.51 8.56 -5.73
N TYR A 17 5.66 9.54 -5.39
CA TYR A 17 6.04 10.65 -4.54
C TYR A 17 6.30 10.22 -3.09
N ILE A 18 5.42 9.38 -2.52
CA ILE A 18 5.61 8.84 -1.16
C ILE A 18 6.88 8.01 -1.09
N LEU A 19 7.13 7.23 -2.14
CA LEU A 19 8.30 6.38 -2.22
C LEU A 19 9.62 7.16 -2.23
N GLU A 20 9.67 8.36 -2.82
CA GLU A 20 10.85 9.23 -2.74
C GLU A 20 11.19 9.54 -1.27
N HIS A 21 10.19 9.88 -0.46
CA HIS A 21 10.37 10.10 0.98
C HIS A 21 10.86 8.83 1.70
N VAL A 22 10.29 7.67 1.35
CA VAL A 22 10.69 6.37 1.92
C VAL A 22 12.15 6.07 1.60
N CYS A 23 12.56 6.22 0.34
CA CYS A 23 13.92 5.96 -0.09
C CYS A 23 14.92 6.94 0.53
N GLU A 24 14.57 8.20 0.65
CA GLU A 24 15.41 9.20 1.31
C GLU A 24 15.66 8.85 2.78
N LEU A 25 14.60 8.46 3.50
CA LEU A 25 14.71 8.00 4.88
C LEU A 25 15.54 6.72 5.00
N ALA A 26 15.28 5.73 4.14
CA ALA A 26 15.99 4.46 4.14
C ALA A 26 17.49 4.66 3.87
N ASN A 27 17.84 5.43 2.86
CA ASN A 27 19.24 5.70 2.51
C ASN A 27 19.97 6.46 3.63
N LYS A 28 19.31 7.45 4.23
CA LYS A 28 19.90 8.26 5.31
C LYS A 28 20.20 7.44 6.57
N HIS A 29 19.38 6.43 6.84
CA HIS A 29 19.51 5.58 8.04
C HIS A 29 20.09 4.21 7.75
N ASN A 30 20.38 3.87 6.49
CA ASN A 30 20.76 2.54 6.04
C ASN A 30 19.72 1.48 6.47
N ALA A 31 18.43 1.85 6.35
CA ALA A 31 17.30 1.05 6.76
C ALA A 31 16.79 0.20 5.59
N ARG A 32 16.17 -0.93 5.91
CA ARG A 32 15.48 -1.80 4.97
C ARG A 32 14.02 -1.40 4.87
N VAL A 33 13.46 -1.47 3.68
CA VAL A 33 12.06 -1.15 3.43
C VAL A 33 11.30 -2.42 3.06
N THR A 34 10.20 -2.65 3.76
CA THR A 34 9.16 -3.60 3.36
C THR A 34 7.95 -2.80 2.89
N VAL A 35 7.49 -3.07 1.68
CA VAL A 35 6.28 -2.47 1.14
C VAL A 35 5.10 -3.39 1.44
N ILE A 36 3.99 -2.84 1.93
CA ILE A 36 2.73 -3.58 2.14
C ILE A 36 1.60 -2.95 1.33
N HIS A 37 0.88 -3.77 0.61
CA HIS A 37 -0.41 -3.44 0.02
C HIS A 37 -1.48 -4.36 0.60
N ALA A 38 -2.50 -3.78 1.26
CA ALA A 38 -3.64 -4.51 1.77
C ALA A 38 -4.74 -4.56 0.70
N VAL A 39 -5.22 -5.77 0.42
CA VAL A 39 -6.38 -5.99 -0.45
C VAL A 39 -7.59 -6.26 0.43
N GLU A 40 -8.52 -5.32 0.46
CA GLU A 40 -9.74 -5.50 1.23
C GLU A 40 -10.57 -6.68 0.68
N PRO A 41 -11.09 -7.54 1.56
CA PRO A 41 -11.94 -8.64 1.13
C PRO A 41 -13.18 -8.10 0.41
N VAL A 42 -13.65 -8.85 -0.57
CA VAL A 42 -14.86 -8.52 -1.33
C VAL A 42 -15.97 -8.19 -0.33
N SER A 43 -16.59 -7.01 -0.48
CA SER A 43 -17.59 -6.53 0.46
C SER A 43 -18.70 -7.57 0.70
N VAL A 44 -19.29 -7.57 1.89
CA VAL A 44 -20.44 -8.44 2.25
C VAL A 44 -21.57 -8.35 1.21
N PHE A 45 -21.74 -7.18 0.60
CA PHE A 45 -22.71 -6.97 -0.46
C PHE A 45 -22.35 -7.73 -1.76
N ALA A 46 -21.10 -7.70 -2.19
CA ALA A 46 -20.66 -8.46 -3.37
C ALA A 46 -20.68 -9.98 -3.08
N GLY A 47 -20.37 -10.40 -1.84
CA GLY A 47 -20.57 -11.77 -1.39
C GLY A 47 -22.04 -12.21 -1.45
N ALA A 48 -22.97 -11.36 -1.00
CA ALA A 48 -24.41 -11.64 -1.07
C ALA A 48 -24.93 -11.70 -2.51
N LEU A 49 -24.44 -10.86 -3.42
CA LEU A 49 -24.76 -10.96 -4.84
C LEU A 49 -24.28 -12.27 -5.46
N LEU A 50 -23.04 -12.67 -5.17
CA LEU A 50 -22.52 -13.98 -5.60
C LEU A 50 -23.34 -15.13 -5.03
N GLU A 51 -23.79 -15.03 -3.77
CA GLU A 51 -24.67 -16.02 -3.16
C GLU A 51 -26.05 -16.10 -3.81
N THR A 52 -26.55 -15.01 -4.34
CA THR A 52 -27.87 -14.95 -4.96
C THR A 52 -27.86 -15.48 -6.40
N TYR A 53 -26.82 -15.17 -7.18
CA TYR A 53 -26.82 -15.43 -8.63
C TYR A 53 -25.95 -16.62 -9.06
N VAL A 54 -25.10 -17.16 -8.20
CA VAL A 54 -24.25 -18.33 -8.53
C VAL A 54 -24.94 -19.64 -8.09
N PRO A 55 -25.03 -20.68 -8.94
CA PRO A 55 -25.55 -21.98 -8.60
C PRO A 55 -24.81 -22.60 -7.40
N LYS A 56 -25.52 -23.36 -6.56
CA LYS A 56 -24.96 -23.93 -5.32
C LYS A 56 -23.74 -24.83 -5.54
N GLU A 57 -23.73 -25.57 -6.63
CA GLU A 57 -22.64 -26.45 -7.06
C GLU A 57 -21.34 -25.70 -7.40
N ASP A 58 -21.48 -24.47 -7.92
CA ASP A 58 -20.33 -23.65 -8.33
C ASP A 58 -19.78 -22.76 -7.21
N LYS A 59 -20.57 -22.56 -6.14
CA LYS A 59 -20.21 -21.66 -5.03
C LYS A 59 -18.95 -22.10 -4.29
N ALA A 60 -18.78 -23.39 -4.05
CA ALA A 60 -17.61 -23.91 -3.33
C ALA A 60 -16.33 -23.77 -4.18
N ALA A 61 -16.42 -24.06 -5.47
CA ALA A 61 -15.32 -23.93 -6.42
C ALA A 61 -14.94 -22.44 -6.64
N LEU A 62 -15.93 -21.54 -6.72
CA LEU A 62 -15.70 -20.12 -6.89
C LEU A 62 -15.08 -19.50 -5.63
N ARG A 63 -15.50 -19.91 -4.44
CA ARG A 63 -14.92 -19.41 -3.17
C ARG A 63 -13.49 -19.90 -2.96
N LEU A 64 -13.17 -21.14 -3.28
CA LEU A 64 -11.83 -21.70 -3.03
C LEU A 64 -10.84 -21.40 -4.18
N HIS A 65 -11.26 -21.57 -5.42
CA HIS A 65 -10.36 -21.46 -6.57
C HIS A 65 -10.45 -20.11 -7.26
N GLY A 66 -11.60 -19.47 -7.27
CA GLY A 66 -11.80 -18.16 -7.87
C GLY A 66 -11.10 -17.06 -7.08
N TYR A 67 -11.25 -17.06 -5.76
CA TYR A 67 -10.64 -16.06 -4.89
C TYR A 67 -9.11 -16.14 -4.91
N GLU A 68 -8.55 -17.33 -4.71
CA GLU A 68 -7.10 -17.54 -4.75
C GLU A 68 -6.48 -17.21 -6.11
N ALA A 69 -7.15 -17.54 -7.22
CA ALA A 69 -6.68 -17.18 -8.55
C ALA A 69 -6.70 -15.66 -8.77
N VAL A 70 -7.74 -14.97 -8.30
CA VAL A 70 -7.83 -13.50 -8.35
C VAL A 70 -6.74 -12.88 -7.49
N MET A 71 -6.56 -13.34 -6.25
CA MET A 71 -5.52 -12.84 -5.35
C MET A 71 -4.11 -13.08 -5.91
N THR A 72 -3.86 -14.23 -6.51
CA THR A 72 -2.59 -14.52 -7.20
C THR A 72 -2.34 -13.53 -8.34
N THR A 73 -3.37 -13.24 -9.12
CA THR A 73 -3.28 -12.26 -10.21
C THR A 73 -3.04 -10.84 -9.69
N ILE A 74 -3.73 -10.45 -8.61
CA ILE A 74 -3.54 -9.14 -7.95
C ILE A 74 -2.10 -9.03 -7.43
N ARG A 75 -1.62 -10.04 -6.69
CA ARG A 75 -0.24 -10.06 -6.17
C ARG A 75 0.80 -9.92 -7.28
N ALA A 76 0.62 -10.63 -8.39
CA ALA A 76 1.51 -10.55 -9.55
C ALA A 76 1.50 -9.15 -10.18
N ARG A 77 0.32 -8.55 -10.39
CA ARG A 77 0.18 -7.20 -10.94
C ARG A 77 0.74 -6.12 -10.04
N VAL A 78 0.54 -6.25 -8.72
CA VAL A 78 1.10 -5.32 -7.74
C VAL A 78 2.62 -5.35 -7.77
N ARG A 79 3.21 -6.55 -7.77
CA ARG A 79 4.67 -6.69 -7.91
C ARG A 79 5.18 -6.09 -9.22
N GLN A 80 4.52 -6.40 -10.31
CA GLN A 80 4.88 -5.86 -11.62
C GLN A 80 4.80 -4.32 -11.63
N ALA A 81 3.74 -3.72 -11.09
CA ALA A 81 3.59 -2.27 -11.00
C ALA A 81 4.72 -1.64 -10.18
N PHE A 82 5.08 -2.27 -9.04
CA PHE A 82 6.24 -1.82 -8.26
C PHE A 82 7.55 -1.94 -9.05
N GLU A 83 7.76 -3.06 -9.73
CA GLU A 83 8.96 -3.26 -10.54
C GLU A 83 9.04 -2.23 -11.67
N GLU A 84 7.94 -1.93 -12.36
CA GLU A 84 7.87 -0.94 -13.44
C GLU A 84 8.12 0.48 -12.93
N ASP A 85 7.53 0.87 -11.79
CA ASP A 85 7.76 2.18 -11.16
C ASP A 85 9.21 2.36 -10.67
N PHE A 86 9.91 1.24 -10.43
CA PHE A 86 11.29 1.21 -9.92
C PHE A 86 12.37 1.03 -10.99
N ILE A 87 12.03 0.61 -12.21
CA ILE A 87 13.00 0.33 -13.28
C ILE A 87 13.95 1.51 -13.51
N ASP A 88 13.43 2.74 -13.41
CA ASP A 88 14.21 3.96 -13.63
C ASP A 88 14.92 4.48 -12.35
N ARG A 89 14.72 3.84 -11.19
CA ARG A 89 15.20 4.31 -9.88
C ARG A 89 16.04 3.27 -9.16
N LYS A 90 17.29 3.11 -9.62
CA LYS A 90 18.27 2.16 -9.03
C LYS A 90 18.46 2.33 -7.51
N GLU A 91 18.32 3.56 -7.01
CA GLU A 91 18.44 3.88 -5.59
C GLU A 91 17.24 3.34 -4.77
N ALA A 92 16.05 3.32 -5.35
CA ALA A 92 14.85 2.76 -4.73
C ALA A 92 14.91 1.23 -4.66
N GLN A 93 15.39 0.58 -5.71
CA GLN A 93 15.57 -0.87 -5.72
C GLN A 93 16.54 -1.36 -4.64
N ALA A 94 17.55 -0.56 -4.31
CA ALA A 94 18.57 -0.95 -3.33
C ALA A 94 18.05 -0.99 -1.89
N CYS A 95 17.05 -0.19 -1.53
CA CYS A 95 16.53 -0.12 -0.16
C CYS A 95 15.32 -1.03 0.10
N ILE A 96 14.57 -1.45 -0.97
CA ILE A 96 13.40 -2.32 -0.82
C ILE A 96 13.83 -3.77 -0.70
N GLN A 97 13.48 -4.36 0.45
CA GLN A 97 13.78 -5.76 0.74
C GLN A 97 12.66 -6.69 0.28
N ASP A 98 11.40 -6.30 0.48
CA ASP A 98 10.24 -7.14 0.16
C ASP A 98 9.00 -6.31 -0.20
N VAL A 99 8.11 -6.91 -0.99
CA VAL A 99 6.80 -6.37 -1.36
C VAL A 99 5.73 -7.41 -1.00
N LEU A 100 4.95 -7.08 0.01
CA LEU A 100 3.89 -7.93 0.53
C LEU A 100 2.52 -7.46 0.01
N VAL A 101 1.71 -8.43 -0.40
CA VAL A 101 0.30 -8.20 -0.75
C VAL A 101 -0.52 -9.15 0.08
N LEU A 102 -1.26 -8.61 1.04
CA LEU A 102 -2.04 -9.38 2.00
C LEU A 102 -3.51 -8.99 1.93
N ASP A 103 -4.37 -9.96 2.15
CA ASP A 103 -5.80 -9.74 2.25
C ASP A 103 -6.21 -9.42 3.68
N GLY A 104 -7.12 -8.47 3.84
CA GLY A 104 -7.63 -8.06 5.14
C GLY A 104 -8.00 -6.58 5.20
N GLU A 105 -8.50 -6.16 6.35
CA GLU A 105 -8.76 -4.74 6.63
C GLU A 105 -7.42 -3.99 6.69
N ALA A 106 -7.32 -2.90 5.93
CA ALA A 106 -6.05 -2.23 5.68
C ALA A 106 -5.31 -1.83 6.97
N CYS A 107 -6.02 -1.30 7.97
CA CYS A 107 -5.40 -0.89 9.22
C CYS A 107 -4.85 -2.09 10.00
N GLU A 108 -5.59 -3.20 10.07
CA GLU A 108 -5.18 -4.43 10.76
C GLU A 108 -3.93 -5.02 10.09
N VAL A 109 -3.99 -5.18 8.75
CA VAL A 109 -2.87 -5.72 7.95
C VAL A 109 -1.61 -4.88 8.13
N ILE A 110 -1.72 -3.55 8.10
CA ILE A 110 -0.57 -2.65 8.31
C ILE A 110 0.04 -2.84 9.69
N LEU A 111 -0.79 -2.82 10.74
CA LEU A 111 -0.30 -2.91 12.12
C LEU A 111 0.28 -4.29 12.46
N GLU A 112 -0.33 -5.37 11.97
CA GLU A 112 0.17 -6.73 12.14
C GLU A 112 1.49 -6.94 11.40
N THR A 113 1.57 -6.47 10.15
CA THR A 113 2.82 -6.54 9.37
C THR A 113 3.92 -5.74 10.04
N ALA A 114 3.62 -4.52 10.52
CA ALA A 114 4.60 -3.69 11.21
C ALA A 114 5.20 -4.38 12.45
N ARG A 115 4.36 -5.09 13.22
CA ARG A 115 4.83 -5.89 14.37
C ARG A 115 5.64 -7.10 13.91
N ALA A 116 5.18 -7.81 12.88
CA ALA A 116 5.83 -9.04 12.40
C ALA A 116 7.24 -8.82 11.86
N ILE A 117 7.52 -7.63 11.29
CA ILE A 117 8.85 -7.28 10.78
C ILE A 117 9.67 -6.45 11.77
N ASP A 118 9.20 -6.23 13.00
CA ASP A 118 9.81 -5.32 13.98
C ASP A 118 10.10 -3.94 13.37
N ALA A 119 9.08 -3.32 12.75
CA ALA A 119 9.22 -2.02 12.12
C ALA A 119 9.50 -0.91 13.14
N ASP A 120 10.50 -0.07 12.85
CA ASP A 120 10.84 1.12 13.64
C ASP A 120 9.99 2.34 13.21
N LEU A 121 9.46 2.30 11.99
CA LEU A 121 8.69 3.39 11.38
C LEU A 121 7.66 2.83 10.39
N ILE A 122 6.46 3.38 10.43
CA ILE A 122 5.45 3.19 9.38
C ILE A 122 5.40 4.47 8.54
N VAL A 123 5.52 4.34 7.22
CA VAL A 123 5.36 5.44 6.26
C VAL A 123 4.09 5.22 5.45
N MET A 124 3.27 6.25 5.30
CA MET A 124 2.06 6.19 4.49
C MET A 124 1.60 7.58 4.02
N GLY A 125 0.74 7.63 3.02
CA GLY A 125 0.10 8.87 2.60
C GLY A 125 -0.98 9.33 3.58
N THR A 126 -1.27 10.64 3.59
CA THR A 126 -2.39 11.17 4.38
C THR A 126 -3.74 10.71 3.84
N HIS A 127 -3.85 10.46 2.53
CA HIS A 127 -5.07 9.99 1.87
C HIS A 127 -4.74 8.91 0.85
N GLY A 128 -5.63 7.94 0.70
CA GLY A 128 -5.59 6.96 -0.37
C GLY A 128 -6.30 7.43 -1.64
N ASN A 129 -6.24 6.59 -2.68
CA ASN A 129 -6.75 6.89 -4.02
C ASN A 129 -8.28 7.12 -4.08
N GLN A 130 -9.04 6.62 -3.09
CA GLN A 130 -10.50 6.72 -3.03
C GLN A 130 -11.02 7.71 -1.99
N SER A 131 -10.14 8.48 -1.35
CA SER A 131 -10.59 9.40 -0.31
C SER A 131 -11.17 10.67 -0.91
N ASP A 132 -12.40 11.00 -0.49
CA ASP A 132 -12.94 12.34 -0.63
C ASP A 132 -11.99 13.32 0.08
N ASN A 133 -11.51 14.33 -0.63
CA ASN A 133 -10.63 15.38 -0.08
C ASN A 133 -11.33 16.26 0.99
N SER A 134 -12.49 15.81 1.50
CA SER A 134 -13.28 16.54 2.50
C SER A 134 -12.74 16.38 3.92
N THR A 135 -11.91 15.37 4.18
CA THR A 135 -11.31 15.13 5.50
C THR A 135 -9.83 15.52 5.50
N ALA A 136 -9.33 15.98 6.66
CA ALA A 136 -7.92 16.37 6.80
C ALA A 136 -6.98 15.14 6.67
N ILE A 137 -7.43 13.95 7.05
CA ILE A 137 -6.69 12.68 7.00
C ILE A 137 -7.67 11.57 6.61
N GLY A 138 -7.24 10.65 5.75
CA GLY A 138 -8.02 9.49 5.32
C GLY A 138 -8.32 8.50 6.45
N SER A 139 -9.35 7.68 6.27
CA SER A 139 -9.85 6.74 7.30
C SER A 139 -8.80 5.74 7.77
N VAL A 140 -8.04 5.14 6.85
CA VAL A 140 -6.98 4.18 7.18
C VAL A 140 -5.86 4.87 7.95
N ALA A 141 -5.38 6.03 7.46
CA ALA A 141 -4.33 6.79 8.13
C ALA A 141 -4.75 7.24 9.54
N SER A 142 -6.00 7.68 9.70
CA SER A 142 -6.55 8.03 11.02
C SER A 142 -6.59 6.85 11.98
N LYS A 143 -7.03 5.67 11.53
CA LYS A 143 -7.06 4.46 12.36
C LYS A 143 -5.65 4.01 12.75
N VAL A 144 -4.73 3.97 11.79
CA VAL A 144 -3.33 3.58 12.05
C VAL A 144 -2.70 4.53 13.06
N LEU A 145 -2.91 5.86 12.93
CA LEU A 145 -2.42 6.85 13.90
C LEU A 145 -2.94 6.62 15.32
N GLN A 146 -4.20 6.21 15.45
CA GLN A 146 -4.82 6.00 16.77
C GLN A 146 -4.38 4.69 17.43
N LEU A 147 -4.10 3.66 16.66
CA LEU A 147 -3.88 2.30 17.15
C LEU A 147 -2.41 1.86 17.14
N SER A 148 -1.54 2.59 16.44
CA SER A 148 -0.13 2.24 16.36
C SER A 148 0.63 2.58 17.62
N HIS A 149 1.51 1.66 18.01
CA HIS A 149 2.58 1.90 19.01
C HIS A 149 3.93 2.21 18.36
N ILE A 150 3.98 2.16 17.01
CA ILE A 150 5.17 2.44 16.21
C ILE A 150 5.04 3.86 15.66
N PRO A 151 6.12 4.66 15.65
CA PRO A 151 6.12 5.99 15.02
C PRO A 151 5.61 5.95 13.58
N ILE A 152 4.88 7.00 13.17
CA ILE A 152 4.30 7.09 11.84
C ILE A 152 4.80 8.37 11.16
N TYR A 153 5.26 8.23 9.93
CA TYR A 153 5.58 9.33 9.03
C TYR A 153 4.48 9.45 7.97
N LEU A 154 3.69 10.51 8.08
CA LEU A 154 2.64 10.82 7.12
C LEU A 154 3.14 11.76 6.03
N VAL A 155 3.02 11.32 4.78
CA VAL A 155 3.33 12.12 3.61
C VAL A 155 2.05 12.80 3.11
N PRO A 156 2.01 14.15 3.05
CA PRO A 156 0.83 14.85 2.56
C PRO A 156 0.53 14.52 1.09
N THR A 157 -0.70 14.07 0.83
CA THR A 157 -1.20 13.75 -0.52
C THR A 157 -2.34 14.68 -0.96
N THR A 158 -2.38 15.89 -0.40
CA THR A 158 -3.36 16.92 -0.79
C THR A 158 -3.03 17.54 -2.14
N ALA A 159 -3.94 18.33 -2.72
CA ALA A 159 -3.78 18.99 -4.02
C ALA A 159 -2.48 19.82 -4.18
N VAL A 160 -1.87 20.24 -3.08
CA VAL A 160 -0.57 20.94 -3.09
C VAL A 160 0.57 19.93 -3.35
N GLY A 161 0.54 18.77 -2.69
CA GLY A 161 1.48 17.67 -2.96
C GLY A 161 1.31 17.10 -4.36
N ALA A 162 0.07 17.05 -4.89
CA ALA A 162 -0.21 16.60 -6.25
C ALA A 162 0.47 17.47 -7.32
N ARG A 163 0.52 18.79 -7.14
CA ARG A 163 1.21 19.69 -8.08
C ARG A 163 2.71 19.46 -8.09
N THR A 164 3.30 19.29 -6.92
CA THR A 164 4.73 19.02 -6.78
C THR A 164 5.09 17.65 -7.37
N ALA A 165 4.29 16.61 -7.12
CA ALA A 165 4.48 15.30 -7.70
C ALA A 165 4.35 15.30 -9.23
N GLN A 166 3.34 16.01 -9.78
CA GLN A 166 3.17 16.12 -11.23
C GLN A 166 4.29 16.94 -11.91
N GLU A 167 4.82 17.96 -11.25
CA GLU A 167 5.95 18.73 -11.74
C GLU A 167 7.25 17.93 -11.73
N GLN A 168 7.46 17.10 -10.71
CA GLN A 168 8.61 16.20 -10.64
C GLN A 168 8.54 15.10 -11.69
N LEU A 169 7.38 14.47 -11.90
CA LEU A 169 7.16 13.47 -12.95
C LEU A 169 7.38 14.05 -14.36
N LYS A 170 7.07 15.34 -14.59
CA LYS A 170 7.35 16.01 -15.85
C LYS A 170 8.83 16.29 -16.06
N LYS A 171 9.60 16.54 -15.01
CA LYS A 171 11.05 16.77 -15.08
C LYS A 171 11.85 15.48 -15.30
N THR A 172 11.31 14.33 -14.92
CA THR A 172 11.97 13.03 -15.08
C THR A 172 11.71 12.40 -16.46
N ARG A 173 10.76 12.96 -17.24
CA ARG A 173 10.41 12.49 -18.61
C ARG A 173 11.09 13.28 -19.75
N ILE A 174 12.07 14.11 -19.45
CA ILE A 174 12.98 14.74 -20.41
C ILE A 174 14.38 14.15 -20.19
#